data_ae4226f9c668572e4c83ed3ee7718698
#
_entry.id   ae4226f9c668572e4c83ed3ee7718698
#
_cell.length_a   1.000
_cell.length_b   1.000
_cell.length_c   1.000
_cell.angle_alpha   90.00
_cell.angle_beta   90.00
_cell.angle_gamma   90.00
#
_symmetry.space_group_name_H-M   'P 1'
#
loop_
_entity.id
_entity.type
_entity.pdbx_description
1 polymer ?
#
loop_
_entity_poly.entity_id
_entity_poly.type
_entity_poly.pdbx_seq_one_letter_code
_entity_poly.pdbx_strand_id
1 'polypeptide(L)'
;MKLIFTLSLCLGFAMATKAQSFKNAKESNYNFKQVQRLAASPVESQGRTGTCWSFSALSFLESEIMRINKSDEPIILSEMFIVRKAYEEKANKYIRMDGRTNFGEGGAFHDIPYVIRNFGIVPRSVYSGLKKKKDTYNHGGMFDRLDSIVQQAKSSGNGIQSEWLNAYNAELDNGIGVLPTDFKFKGTSYTPQTFYNSLGIDMNDYVSLTSFTNHKMHEKCMLQIPDNWLWDFSYNVKINELFESTLHALKSGYTVAWGADVSEEGFSFRNGIAIVPASDAQIKIEGQDNKNFSDGGADKYSEVFLNPVREVEVTQEMRQKAYDEKQTTDDHGMHIVGFNVDRKGRYFFLVKNSWGTSNYPEGYLYVSEAYFKLKTINVYLHKEAIQDQLRAKIRL
;
A
#
# COMPACT_ATOMS: atom_id res chain seq x y z
N MET A 1 -60.83 -2.98 49.44
CA MET A 1 -59.74 -2.31 48.67
C MET A 1 -59.02 -3.38 47.87
N LYS A 2 -59.38 -3.57 46.61
CA LYS A 2 -58.79 -4.59 45.73
C LYS A 2 -57.68 -3.93 44.92
N LEU A 3 -56.42 -4.37 45.08
CA LEU A 3 -55.28 -3.97 44.26
C LEU A 3 -55.30 -4.78 42.95
N ILE A 4 -55.38 -4.09 41.83
CA ILE A 4 -55.23 -4.66 40.50
C ILE A 4 -53.79 -4.45 40.11
N PHE A 5 -53.03 -5.56 39.96
CA PHE A 5 -51.70 -5.56 39.38
C PHE A 5 -51.81 -5.66 37.84
N THR A 6 -51.48 -4.58 37.15
CA THR A 6 -51.37 -4.59 35.67
C THR A 6 -49.95 -5.04 35.31
N LEU A 7 -49.86 -6.22 34.70
CA LEU A 7 -48.62 -6.77 34.15
C LEU A 7 -48.42 -6.17 32.76
N SER A 8 -47.44 -5.25 32.62
CA SER A 8 -47.07 -4.66 31.34
C SER A 8 -46.08 -5.58 30.60
N LEU A 9 -46.57 -6.25 29.56
CA LEU A 9 -45.75 -7.14 28.71
C LEU A 9 -44.98 -6.29 27.70
N CYS A 10 -43.69 -6.00 27.97
CA CYS A 10 -42.80 -5.39 26.98
C CYS A 10 -42.43 -6.41 25.93
N LEU A 11 -43.10 -6.40 24.77
CA LEU A 11 -42.63 -7.08 23.55
C LEU A 11 -41.41 -6.33 22.99
N GLY A 12 -40.22 -6.86 23.25
CA GLY A 12 -39.02 -6.44 22.59
C GLY A 12 -39.04 -6.87 21.14
N PHE A 13 -39.33 -5.94 20.22
CA PHE A 13 -39.08 -6.15 18.77
C PHE A 13 -37.57 -6.21 18.56
N ALA A 14 -36.97 -7.38 18.42
CA ALA A 14 -35.67 -7.57 17.88
C ALA A 14 -35.72 -7.21 16.37
N MET A 15 -35.38 -5.98 16.03
CA MET A 15 -35.10 -5.64 14.65
C MET A 15 -33.90 -6.46 14.20
N ALA A 16 -34.12 -7.51 13.44
CA ALA A 16 -33.08 -8.19 12.69
C ALA A 16 -32.57 -7.23 11.62
N THR A 17 -31.50 -6.50 11.92
CA THR A 17 -30.78 -5.74 10.91
C THR A 17 -30.26 -6.74 9.89
N LYS A 18 -30.81 -6.74 8.67
CA LYS A 18 -30.24 -7.50 7.56
C LYS A 18 -28.80 -7.07 7.43
N ALA A 19 -27.87 -7.99 7.65
CA ALA A 19 -26.44 -7.73 7.45
C ALA A 19 -26.26 -7.22 6.03
N GLN A 20 -25.75 -6.01 5.87
CA GLN A 20 -25.48 -5.42 4.57
C GLN A 20 -24.49 -6.30 3.83
N SER A 21 -24.84 -6.74 2.63
CA SER A 21 -23.97 -7.55 1.79
C SER A 21 -23.33 -6.68 0.73
N PHE A 22 -22.04 -6.91 0.52
CA PHE A 22 -21.21 -6.17 -0.43
C PHE A 22 -20.81 -7.08 -1.59
N LYS A 23 -20.57 -6.47 -2.74
CA LYS A 23 -20.15 -7.16 -3.97
C LYS A 23 -18.89 -6.50 -4.53
N ASN A 24 -18.10 -7.26 -5.29
CA ASN A 24 -16.95 -6.73 -6.01
C ASN A 24 -17.33 -6.03 -7.32
N ALA A 25 -18.40 -6.47 -7.97
CA ALA A 25 -18.96 -5.87 -9.17
C ALA A 25 -20.49 -5.90 -9.13
N LYS A 26 -21.15 -5.03 -9.89
CA LYS A 26 -22.61 -4.90 -9.92
C LYS A 26 -23.30 -6.22 -10.23
N GLU A 27 -22.83 -6.92 -11.26
CA GLU A 27 -23.41 -8.19 -11.75
C GLU A 27 -22.84 -9.43 -11.02
N SER A 28 -21.99 -9.24 -10.03
CA SER A 28 -21.30 -10.36 -9.37
C SER A 28 -22.22 -11.18 -8.48
N ASN A 29 -21.96 -12.47 -8.44
CA ASN A 29 -22.51 -13.44 -7.49
C ASN A 29 -21.64 -13.60 -6.22
N TYR A 30 -20.46 -12.97 -6.16
CA TYR A 30 -19.73 -12.81 -4.91
C TYR A 30 -20.57 -11.97 -3.95
N ASN A 31 -20.61 -12.41 -2.72
CA ASN A 31 -21.41 -11.78 -1.67
C ASN A 31 -20.60 -11.80 -0.38
N PHE A 32 -20.17 -10.63 0.02
CA PHE A 32 -19.30 -10.43 1.17
C PHE A 32 -20.08 -9.89 2.36
N LYS A 33 -19.93 -10.53 3.51
CA LYS A 33 -20.28 -9.96 4.79
C LYS A 33 -19.08 -9.20 5.32
N GLN A 34 -19.21 -7.90 5.49
CA GLN A 34 -18.18 -7.09 6.12
C GLN A 34 -18.06 -7.47 7.59
N VAL A 35 -16.85 -7.87 8.00
CA VAL A 35 -16.53 -8.17 9.41
C VAL A 35 -15.88 -6.97 10.06
N GLN A 36 -14.93 -6.35 9.37
CA GLN A 36 -14.21 -5.18 9.84
C GLN A 36 -13.91 -4.24 8.68
N ARG A 37 -14.14 -2.95 8.89
CA ARG A 37 -13.65 -1.86 8.04
C ARG A 37 -13.17 -0.74 8.93
N LEU A 38 -11.91 -0.37 8.81
CA LEU A 38 -11.26 0.68 9.56
C LEU A 38 -11.30 2.00 8.79
N ALA A 39 -11.18 3.10 9.51
CA ALA A 39 -11.15 4.43 8.92
C ALA A 39 -9.91 4.60 8.03
N ALA A 40 -10.13 5.18 6.86
CA ALA A 40 -9.07 5.52 5.91
C ALA A 40 -9.42 6.82 5.20
N SER A 41 -8.40 7.55 4.78
CA SER A 41 -8.55 8.74 3.93
C SER A 41 -9.21 8.40 2.58
N PRO A 42 -9.72 9.39 1.84
CA PRO A 42 -10.31 9.17 0.51
C PRO A 42 -9.36 8.41 -0.43
N VAL A 43 -9.94 7.72 -1.42
CA VAL A 43 -9.16 7.10 -2.50
C VAL A 43 -8.56 8.19 -3.38
N GLU A 44 -7.28 8.05 -3.66
CA GLU A 44 -6.54 8.96 -4.54
C GLU A 44 -6.09 8.25 -5.81
N SER A 45 -5.59 9.02 -6.77
CA SER A 45 -4.98 8.50 -7.98
C SER A 45 -3.52 8.91 -8.08
N GLN A 46 -2.63 7.92 -8.21
CA GLN A 46 -1.21 8.16 -8.51
C GLN A 46 -0.99 8.60 -9.97
N GLY A 47 -2.01 8.53 -10.82
CA GLY A 47 -1.94 8.86 -12.23
C GLY A 47 -0.91 7.99 -12.98
N ARG A 48 -0.09 8.61 -13.83
CA ARG A 48 0.95 7.93 -14.61
C ARG A 48 2.30 8.06 -13.92
N THR A 49 2.44 7.40 -12.78
CA THR A 49 3.69 7.39 -11.99
C THR A 49 3.91 6.04 -11.34
N GLY A 50 5.17 5.68 -11.10
CA GLY A 50 5.55 4.51 -10.31
C GLY A 50 5.58 4.80 -8.81
N THR A 51 4.64 5.60 -8.27
CA THR A 51 4.69 6.10 -6.89
C THR A 51 3.65 5.45 -5.96
N CYS A 52 3.09 4.31 -6.33
CA CYS A 52 2.13 3.53 -5.52
C CYS A 52 2.60 3.30 -4.08
N TRP A 53 3.88 3.05 -3.88
CA TRP A 53 4.51 2.85 -2.58
C TRP A 53 4.32 4.04 -1.64
N SER A 54 4.40 5.27 -2.16
CA SER A 54 4.17 6.49 -1.39
C SER A 54 2.68 6.71 -1.11
N PHE A 55 1.82 6.56 -2.11
CA PHE A 55 0.37 6.71 -1.95
C PHE A 55 -0.20 5.71 -0.95
N SER A 56 0.17 4.45 -1.03
CA SER A 56 -0.35 3.40 -0.15
C SER A 56 0.17 3.53 1.27
N ALA A 57 1.47 3.80 1.44
CA ALA A 57 2.06 3.95 2.75
C ALA A 57 1.58 5.21 3.47
N LEU A 58 1.42 6.33 2.77
CA LEU A 58 0.85 7.52 3.40
C LEU A 58 -0.63 7.35 3.73
N SER A 59 -1.40 6.69 2.86
CA SER A 59 -2.78 6.29 3.21
C SER A 59 -2.84 5.44 4.48
N PHE A 60 -1.87 4.52 4.68
CA PHE A 60 -1.72 3.75 5.90
C PHE A 60 -1.38 4.66 7.11
N LEU A 61 -0.39 5.54 6.99
CA LEU A 61 -0.02 6.46 8.07
C LEU A 61 -1.13 7.45 8.42
N GLU A 62 -1.91 7.90 7.45
CA GLU A 62 -3.10 8.73 7.67
C GLU A 62 -4.13 8.00 8.54
N SER A 63 -4.35 6.69 8.31
CA SER A 63 -5.19 5.87 9.18
C SER A 63 -4.60 5.70 10.58
N GLU A 64 -3.28 5.55 10.70
CA GLU A 64 -2.60 5.51 11.99
C GLU A 64 -2.74 6.83 12.77
N ILE A 65 -2.59 7.96 12.09
CA ILE A 65 -2.82 9.29 12.68
C ILE A 65 -4.27 9.44 13.16
N MET A 66 -5.25 8.99 12.37
CA MET A 66 -6.66 8.97 12.78
C MET A 66 -6.87 8.08 14.01
N ARG A 67 -6.29 6.88 14.03
CA ARG A 67 -6.38 5.94 15.14
C ARG A 67 -5.79 6.51 16.44
N ILE A 68 -4.58 7.06 16.37
CA ILE A 68 -3.86 7.62 17.53
C ILE A 68 -4.60 8.84 18.09
N ASN A 69 -5.02 9.74 17.20
CA ASN A 69 -5.70 10.98 17.60
C ASN A 69 -7.21 10.78 17.85
N LYS A 70 -7.74 9.57 17.66
CA LYS A 70 -9.18 9.24 17.77
C LYS A 70 -10.04 10.21 16.97
N SER A 71 -9.65 10.50 15.74
CA SER A 71 -10.29 11.45 14.84
C SER A 71 -10.79 10.75 13.58
N ASP A 72 -12.00 11.09 13.14
CA ASP A 72 -12.53 10.62 11.85
C ASP A 72 -12.10 11.55 10.69
N GLU A 73 -11.47 12.68 10.98
CA GLU A 73 -10.96 13.60 9.96
C GLU A 73 -9.50 13.29 9.63
N PRO A 74 -9.18 12.86 8.40
CA PRO A 74 -7.82 12.56 8.00
C PRO A 74 -7.00 13.84 7.81
N ILE A 75 -5.75 13.79 8.19
CA ILE A 75 -4.72 14.74 7.75
C ILE A 75 -4.09 14.12 6.51
N ILE A 76 -4.38 14.69 5.34
CA ILE A 76 -3.84 14.18 4.07
C ILE A 76 -2.39 14.61 3.94
N LEU A 77 -1.50 13.64 3.89
CA LEU A 77 -0.06 13.81 3.78
C LEU A 77 0.38 13.97 2.32
N SER A 78 1.50 14.61 2.08
CA SER A 78 2.03 14.83 0.73
C SER A 78 2.85 13.63 0.26
N GLU A 79 2.32 12.84 -0.64
CA GLU A 79 3.04 11.74 -1.30
C GLU A 79 4.23 12.26 -2.10
N MET A 80 4.05 13.40 -2.75
CA MET A 80 5.09 13.98 -3.60
C MET A 80 6.26 14.57 -2.80
N PHE A 81 6.06 14.94 -1.53
CA PHE A 81 7.17 15.30 -0.64
C PHE A 81 8.09 14.09 -0.43
N ILE A 82 7.50 12.96 -0.11
CA ILE A 82 8.22 11.70 0.07
C ILE A 82 8.92 11.29 -1.24
N VAL A 83 8.17 11.28 -2.35
CA VAL A 83 8.69 10.90 -3.67
C VAL A 83 9.89 11.77 -4.06
N ARG A 84 9.78 13.09 -3.91
CA ARG A 84 10.87 13.99 -4.24
C ARG A 84 12.14 13.71 -3.44
N LYS A 85 12.00 13.54 -2.13
CA LYS A 85 13.15 13.22 -1.26
C LYS A 85 13.74 11.85 -1.57
N ALA A 86 12.89 10.84 -1.81
CA ALA A 86 13.37 9.53 -2.21
C ALA A 86 14.10 9.57 -3.56
N TYR A 87 13.63 10.34 -4.54
CA TYR A 87 14.32 10.50 -5.84
C TYR A 87 15.70 11.14 -5.68
N GLU A 88 15.84 12.17 -4.84
CA GLU A 88 17.13 12.80 -4.52
C GLU A 88 18.10 11.79 -3.91
N GLU A 89 17.65 11.03 -2.90
CA GLU A 89 18.47 10.06 -2.17
C GLU A 89 18.84 8.84 -3.02
N LYS A 90 17.91 8.35 -3.86
CA LYS A 90 18.17 7.28 -4.83
C LYS A 90 19.26 7.69 -5.84
N ALA A 91 19.15 8.88 -6.41
CA ALA A 91 20.13 9.40 -7.35
C ALA A 91 21.52 9.50 -6.70
N ASN A 92 21.60 10.05 -5.49
CA ASN A 92 22.83 10.11 -4.71
C ASN A 92 23.44 8.71 -4.49
N LYS A 93 22.63 7.75 -4.03
CA LYS A 93 23.08 6.39 -3.78
C LYS A 93 23.53 5.71 -5.08
N TYR A 94 22.74 5.83 -6.15
CA TYR A 94 23.05 5.23 -7.45
C TYR A 94 24.41 5.68 -7.98
N ILE A 95 24.69 6.98 -7.95
CA ILE A 95 25.97 7.54 -8.40
C ILE A 95 27.12 7.05 -7.51
N ARG A 96 26.95 7.10 -6.18
CA ARG A 96 27.97 6.67 -5.22
C ARG A 96 28.25 5.17 -5.26
N MET A 97 27.28 4.37 -5.67
CA MET A 97 27.40 2.93 -5.85
C MET A 97 27.77 2.54 -7.29
N ASP A 98 28.23 3.49 -8.09
CA ASP A 98 28.64 3.28 -9.48
C ASP A 98 27.58 2.59 -10.34
N GLY A 99 26.31 3.00 -10.14
CA GLY A 99 25.17 2.45 -10.87
C GLY A 99 24.71 1.05 -10.43
N ARG A 100 25.16 0.56 -9.29
CA ARG A 100 24.87 -0.82 -8.81
C ARG A 100 23.71 -0.88 -7.80
N THR A 101 22.80 0.08 -7.87
CA THR A 101 21.52 0.07 -7.16
C THR A 101 20.40 0.32 -8.13
N ASN A 102 19.16 0.01 -7.72
CA ASN A 102 18.01 0.39 -8.54
C ASN A 102 17.83 1.91 -8.55
N PHE A 103 17.63 2.48 -9.75
CA PHE A 103 17.24 3.86 -9.94
C PHE A 103 15.99 3.88 -10.84
N GLY A 104 14.84 4.08 -10.24
CA GLY A 104 13.53 4.04 -10.89
C GLY A 104 12.51 4.84 -10.09
N GLU A 105 11.30 4.97 -10.62
CA GLU A 105 10.20 5.64 -9.94
C GLU A 105 9.68 4.83 -8.73
N GLY A 106 9.79 3.50 -8.78
CA GLY A 106 9.35 2.59 -7.73
C GLY A 106 10.09 2.80 -6.41
N GLY A 107 9.56 2.28 -5.32
CA GLY A 107 10.15 2.32 -3.99
C GLY A 107 9.48 1.33 -3.04
N ALA A 108 10.12 1.07 -1.92
CA ALA A 108 9.61 0.18 -0.89
C ALA A 108 8.99 0.96 0.29
N PHE A 109 8.21 0.29 1.11
CA PHE A 109 7.67 0.93 2.31
C PHE A 109 8.75 1.40 3.30
N HIS A 110 9.96 0.85 3.21
CA HIS A 110 11.12 1.27 3.97
C HIS A 110 11.57 2.71 3.67
N ASP A 111 11.24 3.23 2.49
CA ASP A 111 11.56 4.60 2.08
C ASP A 111 10.84 5.63 2.95
N ILE A 112 9.62 5.30 3.38
CA ILE A 112 8.76 6.21 4.13
C ILE A 112 9.36 6.59 5.48
N PRO A 113 9.70 5.64 6.38
CA PRO A 113 10.34 5.98 7.65
C PRO A 113 11.71 6.63 7.46
N TYR A 114 12.46 6.26 6.43
CA TYR A 114 13.72 6.89 6.10
C TYR A 114 13.54 8.37 5.78
N VAL A 115 12.64 8.70 4.85
CA VAL A 115 12.39 10.08 4.45
C VAL A 115 11.81 10.90 5.60
N ILE A 116 10.80 10.38 6.30
CA ILE A 116 10.14 11.12 7.40
C ILE A 116 11.10 11.42 8.54
N ARG A 117 11.94 10.46 8.94
CA ARG A 117 12.94 10.69 10.01
C ARG A 117 13.99 11.73 9.64
N ASN A 118 14.46 11.72 8.39
CA ASN A 118 15.55 12.59 7.96
C ASN A 118 15.06 13.96 7.48
N PHE A 119 13.87 14.06 6.88
CA PHE A 119 13.40 15.27 6.20
C PHE A 119 12.03 15.76 6.68
N GLY A 120 11.33 15.00 7.54
CA GLY A 120 9.97 15.30 7.96
C GLY A 120 8.92 14.98 6.91
N ILE A 121 7.76 15.61 7.00
CA ILE A 121 6.62 15.47 6.09
C ILE A 121 5.82 16.78 6.07
N VAL A 122 5.01 16.98 5.04
CA VAL A 122 4.09 18.13 4.94
C VAL A 122 2.69 17.68 4.55
N PRO A 123 1.63 18.45 4.82
CA PRO A 123 0.30 18.18 4.29
C PRO A 123 0.28 18.33 2.75
N ARG A 124 -0.53 17.52 2.07
CA ARG A 124 -0.74 17.63 0.61
C ARG A 124 -1.27 19.03 0.21
N SER A 125 -2.08 19.66 1.06
CA SER A 125 -2.57 21.03 0.83
C SER A 125 -1.49 22.07 0.76
N VAL A 126 -0.32 21.80 1.34
CA VAL A 126 0.88 22.66 1.30
C VAL A 126 1.75 22.33 0.09
N TYR A 127 1.91 21.06 -0.20
CA TYR A 127 2.72 20.61 -1.34
C TYR A 127 2.08 19.39 -2.00
N SER A 128 1.42 19.60 -3.12
CA SER A 128 0.74 18.52 -3.85
C SER A 128 1.64 17.88 -4.92
N GLY A 129 2.72 18.51 -5.34
CA GLY A 129 3.52 18.09 -6.48
C GLY A 129 2.87 18.35 -7.85
N LEU A 130 1.70 18.99 -7.88
CA LEU A 130 0.96 19.32 -9.11
C LEU A 130 1.15 20.79 -9.46
N LYS A 131 1.39 21.12 -10.73
CA LYS A 131 1.48 22.50 -11.21
C LYS A 131 0.14 23.22 -11.14
N LYS A 132 -0.94 22.52 -11.41
CA LYS A 132 -2.31 23.01 -11.30
C LYS A 132 -3.17 21.99 -10.57
N LYS A 133 -4.10 22.45 -9.76
CA LYS A 133 -5.00 21.60 -8.96
C LYS A 133 -5.80 20.57 -9.78
N LYS A 134 -6.00 20.80 -11.08
CA LYS A 134 -6.74 19.90 -11.99
C LYS A 134 -5.83 18.93 -12.75
N ASP A 135 -4.51 19.05 -12.62
CA ASP A 135 -3.59 18.17 -13.30
C ASP A 135 -3.62 16.76 -12.69
N THR A 136 -3.21 15.78 -13.46
CA THR A 136 -2.94 14.42 -13.01
C THR A 136 -1.44 14.20 -12.93
N TYR A 137 -0.99 13.36 -12.00
CA TYR A 137 0.42 13.01 -11.89
C TYR A 137 0.90 12.29 -13.15
N ASN A 138 2.06 12.71 -13.65
CA ASN A 138 2.73 12.08 -14.79
C ASN A 138 4.23 12.36 -14.70
N HIS A 139 5.02 11.38 -14.34
CA HIS A 139 6.45 11.53 -14.13
C HIS A 139 7.31 11.06 -15.30
N GLY A 140 6.76 10.33 -16.30
CA GLY A 140 7.56 9.69 -17.33
C GLY A 140 8.59 10.61 -18.00
N GLY A 141 8.15 11.73 -18.62
CA GLY A 141 9.08 12.63 -19.27
C GLY A 141 10.05 13.37 -18.32
N MET A 142 9.64 13.61 -17.06
CA MET A 142 10.52 14.15 -16.04
C MET A 142 11.56 13.09 -15.64
N PHE A 143 11.13 11.86 -15.39
CA PHE A 143 12.03 10.80 -14.96
C PHE A 143 13.08 10.45 -16.00
N ASP A 144 12.73 10.45 -17.28
CA ASP A 144 13.70 10.28 -18.39
C ASP A 144 14.82 11.33 -18.36
N ARG A 145 14.48 12.60 -18.05
CA ARG A 145 15.47 13.67 -17.91
C ARG A 145 16.31 13.52 -16.65
N LEU A 146 15.72 13.12 -15.53
CA LEU A 146 16.42 12.81 -14.28
C LEU A 146 17.43 11.67 -14.49
N ASP A 147 17.02 10.60 -15.16
CA ASP A 147 17.92 9.47 -15.49
C ASP A 147 19.08 9.95 -16.38
N SER A 148 18.80 10.74 -17.40
CA SER A 148 19.86 11.31 -18.27
C SER A 148 20.89 12.11 -17.47
N ILE A 149 20.48 12.94 -16.51
CA ILE A 149 21.39 13.70 -15.65
C ILE A 149 22.25 12.75 -14.79
N VAL A 150 21.64 11.72 -14.21
CA VAL A 150 22.33 10.74 -13.37
C VAL A 150 23.33 9.91 -14.17
N GLN A 151 22.99 9.46 -15.39
CA GLN A 151 23.90 8.71 -16.25
C GLN A 151 25.09 9.57 -16.70
N GLN A 152 24.87 10.84 -17.02
CA GLN A 152 25.94 11.79 -17.34
C GLN A 152 26.87 12.00 -16.16
N ALA A 153 26.32 12.23 -14.95
CA ALA A 153 27.11 12.39 -13.75
C ALA A 153 27.98 11.17 -13.45
N LYS A 154 27.43 9.96 -13.61
CA LYS A 154 28.17 8.71 -13.41
C LYS A 154 29.30 8.54 -14.45
N SER A 155 29.09 8.97 -15.69
CA SER A 155 30.02 8.76 -16.80
C SER A 155 31.09 9.85 -16.93
N SER A 156 31.08 10.88 -16.11
CA SER A 156 31.90 12.09 -16.27
C SER A 156 33.42 11.89 -16.19
N GLY A 157 33.90 10.75 -15.68
CA GLY A 157 35.32 10.44 -15.54
C GLY A 157 36.10 11.30 -14.53
N ASN A 158 35.51 12.39 -14.05
CA ASN A 158 36.14 13.37 -13.13
C ASN A 158 35.70 13.16 -11.67
N GLY A 159 35.20 11.97 -11.35
CA GLY A 159 34.60 11.69 -10.06
C GLY A 159 33.22 12.37 -9.91
N ILE A 160 32.64 12.26 -8.72
CA ILE A 160 31.32 12.84 -8.43
C ILE A 160 31.47 14.35 -8.21
N GLN A 161 30.95 15.14 -9.16
CA GLN A 161 30.91 16.59 -9.08
C GLN A 161 29.57 17.03 -8.43
N SER A 162 29.53 18.17 -7.75
CA SER A 162 28.30 18.64 -7.08
C SER A 162 27.26 19.24 -8.01
N GLU A 163 27.71 19.66 -9.21
CA GLU A 163 26.91 20.39 -10.21
C GLU A 163 25.72 19.57 -10.72
N TRP A 164 25.87 18.25 -10.83
CA TRP A 164 24.78 17.40 -11.28
C TRP A 164 23.56 17.49 -10.34
N LEU A 165 23.78 17.63 -9.03
CA LEU A 165 22.69 17.71 -8.06
C LEU A 165 21.86 18.97 -8.24
N ASN A 166 22.50 20.10 -8.64
CA ASN A 166 21.78 21.33 -8.94
C ASN A 166 20.90 21.16 -10.18
N ALA A 167 21.41 20.53 -11.25
CA ALA A 167 20.62 20.24 -12.45
C ALA A 167 19.47 19.25 -12.14
N TYR A 168 19.73 18.22 -11.34
CA TYR A 168 18.75 17.25 -10.89
C TYR A 168 17.61 17.92 -10.09
N ASN A 169 17.96 18.74 -9.12
CA ASN A 169 16.98 19.46 -8.30
C ASN A 169 16.19 20.49 -9.12
N ALA A 170 16.82 21.17 -10.07
CA ALA A 170 16.12 22.07 -10.99
C ALA A 170 15.08 21.33 -11.85
N GLU A 171 15.38 20.11 -12.30
CA GLU A 171 14.41 19.28 -13.02
C GLU A 171 13.25 18.83 -12.11
N LEU A 172 13.53 18.44 -10.86
CA LEU A 172 12.49 18.11 -9.88
C LEU A 172 11.62 19.34 -9.58
N ASP A 173 12.22 20.55 -9.39
CA ASP A 173 11.49 21.80 -9.15
C ASP A 173 10.57 22.12 -10.32
N ASN A 174 11.07 21.91 -11.53
CA ASN A 174 10.26 22.09 -12.74
C ASN A 174 9.15 21.04 -12.86
N GLY A 175 9.39 19.80 -12.50
CA GLY A 175 8.44 18.69 -12.62
C GLY A 175 7.34 18.69 -11.57
N ILE A 176 7.73 18.70 -10.31
CA ILE A 176 6.85 18.50 -9.15
C ILE A 176 6.88 19.64 -8.12
N GLY A 177 7.55 20.74 -8.45
CA GLY A 177 7.56 21.97 -7.65
C GLY A 177 8.65 22.02 -6.58
N VAL A 178 8.88 23.24 -6.05
CA VAL A 178 9.85 23.51 -4.99
C VAL A 178 9.32 23.06 -3.64
N LEU A 179 10.16 22.37 -2.86
CA LEU A 179 9.79 21.93 -1.50
C LEU A 179 9.66 23.13 -0.55
N PRO A 180 8.63 23.14 0.30
CA PRO A 180 8.51 24.13 1.35
C PRO A 180 9.56 23.89 2.46
N THR A 181 10.21 24.93 2.91
CA THR A 181 11.10 24.92 4.09
C THR A 181 10.32 25.19 5.37
N ASP A 182 9.31 26.04 5.27
CA ASP A 182 8.34 26.38 6.32
C ASP A 182 6.96 26.60 5.70
N PHE A 183 5.91 26.46 6.49
CA PHE A 183 4.54 26.60 6.04
C PHE A 183 3.57 26.84 7.20
N LYS A 184 2.35 27.29 6.87
CA LYS A 184 1.23 27.36 7.82
C LYS A 184 0.22 26.27 7.53
N PHE A 185 -0.20 25.56 8.58
CA PHE A 185 -1.27 24.57 8.52
C PHE A 185 -2.21 24.75 9.72
N LYS A 186 -3.51 24.89 9.48
CA LYS A 186 -4.55 25.15 10.50
C LYS A 186 -4.15 26.30 11.47
N GLY A 187 -3.53 27.36 10.93
CA GLY A 187 -3.14 28.54 11.69
C GLY A 187 -1.78 28.48 12.40
N THR A 188 -1.16 27.32 12.49
CA THR A 188 0.16 27.11 13.12
C THR A 188 1.27 27.06 12.08
N SER A 189 2.44 27.64 12.39
CA SER A 189 3.63 27.60 11.55
C SER A 189 4.46 26.36 11.85
N TYR A 190 4.93 25.71 10.81
CA TYR A 190 5.70 24.46 10.88
C TYR A 190 6.87 24.50 9.88
N THR A 191 7.93 23.75 10.23
CA THR A 191 8.82 23.13 9.24
C THR A 191 8.33 21.69 8.99
N PRO A 192 8.80 21.00 7.94
CA PRO A 192 8.44 19.59 7.71
C PRO A 192 8.71 18.70 8.94
N GLN A 193 9.81 18.92 9.65
CA GLN A 193 10.18 18.16 10.85
C GLN A 193 9.28 18.46 12.05
N THR A 194 8.96 19.73 12.31
CA THR A 194 8.07 20.09 13.42
C THR A 194 6.63 19.65 13.16
N PHE A 195 6.22 19.59 11.89
CA PHE A 195 4.93 19.04 11.52
C PHE A 195 4.89 17.53 11.77
N TYR A 196 5.91 16.77 11.35
CA TYR A 196 6.03 15.33 11.68
C TYR A 196 5.88 15.11 13.20
N ASN A 197 6.63 15.85 14.01
CA ASN A 197 6.59 15.73 15.47
C ASN A 197 5.19 16.00 16.06
N SER A 198 4.36 16.80 15.37
CA SER A 198 3.00 17.13 15.84
C SER A 198 1.95 16.05 15.51
N LEU A 199 2.27 15.06 14.67
CA LEU A 199 1.32 14.05 14.21
C LEU A 199 1.08 12.92 15.23
N GLY A 200 1.96 12.78 16.23
CA GLY A 200 1.85 11.73 17.25
C GLY A 200 2.27 10.33 16.80
N ILE A 201 2.90 10.20 15.63
CA ILE A 201 3.42 8.93 15.11
C ILE A 201 4.93 8.84 15.33
N ASP A 202 5.44 7.65 15.66
CA ASP A 202 6.87 7.33 15.70
C ASP A 202 7.19 6.29 14.63
N MET A 203 8.06 6.64 13.68
CA MET A 203 8.46 5.73 12.60
C MET A 203 9.19 4.48 13.09
N ASN A 204 9.62 4.40 14.35
CA ASN A 204 10.21 3.21 14.97
C ASN A 204 9.16 2.19 15.44
N ASP A 205 7.88 2.55 15.41
CA ASP A 205 6.78 1.66 15.79
C ASP A 205 6.29 0.78 14.63
N TYR A 206 6.81 1.00 13.42
CA TYR A 206 6.39 0.29 12.23
C TYR A 206 7.46 -0.64 11.70
N VAL A 207 7.05 -1.83 11.31
CA VAL A 207 7.94 -2.89 10.86
C VAL A 207 7.41 -3.56 9.58
N SER A 208 8.35 -4.13 8.82
CA SER A 208 8.03 -4.93 7.63
C SER A 208 8.09 -6.41 7.96
N LEU A 209 7.06 -7.17 7.52
CA LEU A 209 7.05 -8.64 7.54
C LEU A 209 7.06 -9.17 6.10
N THR A 210 7.78 -10.25 5.87
CA THR A 210 7.80 -10.99 4.60
C THR A 210 7.82 -12.50 4.87
N SER A 211 7.75 -13.33 3.81
CA SER A 211 7.70 -14.79 3.98
C SER A 211 8.38 -15.50 2.80
N PHE A 212 9.69 -15.73 2.89
CA PHE A 212 10.47 -16.41 1.85
C PHE A 212 11.44 -17.43 2.45
N THR A 213 11.54 -18.63 1.87
CA THR A 213 12.34 -19.75 2.41
C THR A 213 13.82 -19.67 2.08
N ASN A 214 14.24 -18.77 1.18
CA ASN A 214 15.65 -18.47 0.93
C ASN A 214 16.32 -17.72 2.09
N HIS A 215 15.54 -17.31 3.09
CA HIS A 215 16.02 -16.73 4.35
C HIS A 215 15.52 -17.54 5.54
N LYS A 216 16.21 -17.45 6.66
CA LYS A 216 15.78 -18.09 7.90
C LYS A 216 14.48 -17.49 8.41
N MET A 217 13.57 -18.36 8.84
CA MET A 217 12.32 -17.93 9.47
C MET A 217 12.59 -17.32 10.85
N HIS A 218 11.79 -16.30 11.21
CA HIS A 218 11.84 -15.56 12.46
C HIS A 218 13.13 -14.74 12.67
N GLU A 219 13.86 -14.46 11.59
CA GLU A 219 15.01 -13.56 11.58
C GLU A 219 14.78 -12.37 10.66
N LYS A 220 15.55 -11.30 10.86
CA LYS A 220 15.61 -10.20 9.89
C LYS A 220 16.32 -10.65 8.64
N CYS A 221 15.78 -10.29 7.49
CA CYS A 221 16.43 -10.49 6.20
C CYS A 221 16.33 -9.21 5.38
N MET A 222 17.33 -8.93 4.57
CA MET A 222 17.22 -7.89 3.56
C MET A 222 16.18 -8.31 2.52
N LEU A 223 15.16 -7.49 2.33
CA LEU A 223 14.11 -7.77 1.34
C LEU A 223 14.70 -7.65 -0.07
N GLN A 224 14.83 -8.77 -0.77
CA GLN A 224 15.51 -8.87 -2.08
C GLN A 224 14.55 -8.54 -3.22
N ILE A 225 14.15 -7.29 -3.32
CA ILE A 225 13.37 -6.73 -4.42
C ILE A 225 14.09 -5.52 -5.02
N PRO A 226 13.91 -5.25 -6.33
CA PRO A 226 14.58 -4.12 -6.98
C PRO A 226 14.33 -2.78 -6.29
N ASP A 227 13.10 -2.53 -5.84
CA ASP A 227 12.68 -1.27 -5.26
C ASP A 227 13.16 -1.04 -3.81
N ASN A 228 13.74 -2.07 -3.16
CA ASN A 228 14.43 -1.90 -1.88
C ASN A 228 15.86 -1.33 -2.08
N TRP A 229 15.95 -0.15 -2.66
CA TRP A 229 17.24 0.53 -2.92
C TRP A 229 17.97 0.92 -1.63
N LEU A 230 17.27 1.03 -0.48
CA LEU A 230 17.88 1.26 0.84
C LEU A 230 18.61 0.02 1.36
N TRP A 231 18.26 -1.19 0.85
CA TRP A 231 18.69 -2.49 1.36
C TRP A 231 18.24 -2.73 2.80
N ASP A 232 17.08 -2.23 3.14
CA ASP A 232 16.51 -2.34 4.46
C ASP A 232 15.90 -3.73 4.69
N PHE A 233 15.55 -4.01 5.95
CA PHE A 233 15.22 -5.33 6.44
C PHE A 233 13.73 -5.51 6.69
N SER A 234 13.28 -6.75 6.46
CA SER A 234 11.98 -7.24 6.89
C SER A 234 12.18 -8.41 7.87
N TYR A 235 11.24 -8.64 8.75
CA TYR A 235 11.20 -9.88 9.53
C TYR A 235 10.59 -10.97 8.67
N ASN A 236 11.32 -12.07 8.51
CA ASN A 236 10.88 -13.21 7.71
C ASN A 236 10.06 -14.17 8.58
N VAL A 237 8.79 -14.37 8.25
CA VAL A 237 7.87 -15.21 9.01
C VAL A 237 7.26 -16.29 8.12
N LYS A 238 6.62 -17.32 8.69
CA LYS A 238 5.94 -18.33 7.89
C LYS A 238 4.71 -17.73 7.18
N ILE A 239 4.32 -18.30 6.05
CA ILE A 239 3.20 -17.82 5.22
C ILE A 239 1.89 -17.66 6.02
N ASN A 240 1.58 -18.60 6.90
CA ASN A 240 0.40 -18.52 7.75
C ASN A 240 0.56 -17.44 8.84
N GLU A 241 1.76 -17.28 9.41
CA GLU A 241 2.03 -16.22 10.38
C GLU A 241 1.90 -14.83 9.74
N LEU A 242 2.30 -14.67 8.46
CA LEU A 242 2.11 -13.43 7.70
C LEU A 242 0.62 -13.09 7.52
N PHE A 243 -0.18 -14.08 7.07
CA PHE A 243 -1.62 -13.91 6.90
C PHE A 243 -2.33 -13.65 8.24
N GLU A 244 -2.04 -14.44 9.25
CA GLU A 244 -2.66 -14.34 10.57
C GLU A 244 -2.29 -13.01 11.26
N SER A 245 -1.06 -12.51 11.08
CA SER A 245 -0.67 -11.20 11.63
C SER A 245 -1.41 -10.06 10.95
N THR A 246 -1.58 -10.13 9.63
CA THR A 246 -2.38 -9.14 8.90
C THR A 246 -3.85 -9.16 9.36
N LEU A 247 -4.43 -10.33 9.50
CA LEU A 247 -5.81 -10.48 9.99
C LEU A 247 -5.96 -10.03 11.45
N HIS A 248 -4.96 -10.33 12.30
CA HIS A 248 -4.93 -9.89 13.70
C HIS A 248 -4.82 -8.38 13.81
N ALA A 249 -3.95 -7.75 13.02
CA ALA A 249 -3.83 -6.29 12.96
C ALA A 249 -5.19 -5.64 12.70
N LEU A 250 -5.90 -6.09 11.68
CA LEU A 250 -7.22 -5.57 11.34
C LEU A 250 -8.23 -5.77 12.46
N LYS A 251 -8.26 -6.95 13.09
CA LYS A 251 -9.14 -7.25 14.25
C LYS A 251 -8.82 -6.36 15.46
N SER A 252 -7.57 -5.95 15.60
CA SER A 252 -7.09 -5.08 16.69
C SER A 252 -7.18 -3.59 16.36
N GLY A 253 -7.77 -3.21 15.23
CA GLY A 253 -8.00 -1.82 14.85
C GLY A 253 -6.84 -1.15 14.11
N TYR A 254 -5.85 -1.92 13.61
CA TYR A 254 -4.73 -1.43 12.83
C TYR A 254 -4.92 -1.78 11.35
N THR A 255 -4.71 -0.81 10.48
CA THR A 255 -4.62 -1.06 9.03
C THR A 255 -3.22 -1.56 8.66
N VAL A 256 -3.01 -1.96 7.40
CA VAL A 256 -1.74 -2.56 6.96
C VAL A 256 -1.39 -2.08 5.56
N ALA A 257 -0.19 -1.54 5.35
CA ALA A 257 0.31 -1.30 4.00
C ALA A 257 0.80 -2.63 3.39
N TRP A 258 0.50 -2.89 2.13
CA TRP A 258 0.66 -4.17 1.48
C TRP A 258 1.34 -4.04 0.12
N GLY A 259 2.53 -4.61 0.00
CA GLY A 259 3.28 -4.75 -1.25
C GLY A 259 2.98 -6.11 -1.89
N ALA A 260 2.60 -6.10 -3.16
CA ALA A 260 2.18 -7.30 -3.86
C ALA A 260 2.44 -7.24 -5.36
N ASP A 261 2.47 -8.41 -5.98
CA ASP A 261 2.35 -8.55 -7.41
C ASP A 261 0.88 -8.42 -7.82
N VAL A 262 0.60 -7.55 -8.78
CA VAL A 262 -0.75 -7.31 -9.34
C VAL A 262 -0.81 -7.51 -10.85
N SER A 263 0.34 -7.78 -11.50
CA SER A 263 0.41 -8.10 -12.93
C SER A 263 -0.03 -9.52 -13.26
N GLU A 264 -0.96 -10.05 -12.50
CA GLU A 264 -1.45 -11.41 -12.50
C GLU A 264 -2.82 -11.55 -13.16
N GLU A 265 -3.05 -12.69 -13.82
CA GLU A 265 -4.36 -12.96 -14.45
C GLU A 265 -5.51 -12.87 -13.45
N GLY A 266 -5.31 -13.34 -12.23
CA GLY A 266 -6.34 -13.35 -11.18
C GLY A 266 -6.56 -12.00 -10.48
N PHE A 267 -5.79 -10.96 -10.77
CA PHE A 267 -6.00 -9.60 -10.27
C PHE A 267 -6.82 -8.78 -11.27
N SER A 268 -7.95 -8.25 -10.85
CA SER A 268 -8.76 -7.38 -11.70
C SER A 268 -9.29 -6.18 -10.91
N PHE A 269 -8.69 -5.00 -11.12
CA PHE A 269 -9.18 -3.77 -10.51
C PHE A 269 -10.57 -3.40 -11.01
N ARG A 270 -10.83 -3.53 -12.31
CA ARG A 270 -12.15 -3.26 -12.90
C ARG A 270 -13.25 -4.09 -12.23
N ASN A 271 -13.00 -5.37 -12.01
CA ASN A 271 -13.95 -6.25 -11.35
C ASN A 271 -13.84 -6.21 -9.81
N GLY A 272 -12.94 -5.40 -9.24
CA GLY A 272 -12.81 -5.19 -7.81
C GLY A 272 -12.45 -6.44 -7.01
N ILE A 273 -11.65 -7.37 -7.58
CA ILE A 273 -11.32 -8.63 -6.93
C ILE A 273 -9.94 -9.17 -7.35
N ALA A 274 -9.28 -9.87 -6.42
CA ALA A 274 -8.06 -10.61 -6.67
C ALA A 274 -8.18 -12.02 -6.07
N ILE A 275 -8.01 -13.06 -6.90
CA ILE A 275 -8.22 -14.48 -6.60
C ILE A 275 -7.18 -15.36 -7.28
N VAL A 276 -7.01 -16.61 -6.80
CA VAL A 276 -6.17 -17.64 -7.44
C VAL A 276 -7.07 -18.85 -7.79
N PRO A 277 -7.73 -18.84 -8.96
CA PRO A 277 -8.61 -19.94 -9.35
C PRO A 277 -7.87 -21.30 -9.42
N ALA A 278 -8.49 -22.37 -8.95
CA ALA A 278 -7.90 -23.71 -8.93
C ALA A 278 -7.91 -24.44 -10.29
N SER A 279 -8.60 -23.90 -11.29
CA SER A 279 -8.67 -24.43 -12.65
C SER A 279 -8.23 -23.37 -13.65
N ASP A 280 -7.73 -23.78 -14.80
CA ASP A 280 -7.38 -22.93 -15.93
C ASP A 280 -8.62 -22.14 -16.39
N ALA A 281 -8.86 -21.04 -15.73
CA ALA A 281 -9.87 -20.09 -16.14
C ALA A 281 -9.34 -19.35 -17.37
N GLN A 282 -10.06 -19.44 -18.48
CA GLN A 282 -9.71 -18.57 -19.63
C GLN A 282 -10.04 -17.12 -19.27
N ILE A 283 -9.00 -16.34 -19.03
CA ILE A 283 -9.10 -14.92 -18.75
C ILE A 283 -8.61 -14.16 -19.98
N LYS A 284 -9.50 -13.38 -20.56
CA LYS A 284 -9.16 -12.48 -21.66
C LYS A 284 -8.68 -11.16 -21.09
N ILE A 285 -7.50 -10.72 -21.53
CA ILE A 285 -6.88 -9.45 -21.12
C ILE A 285 -6.97 -8.47 -22.29
N GLU A 286 -7.52 -7.27 -22.06
CA GLU A 286 -7.56 -6.18 -23.02
C GLU A 286 -6.89 -4.93 -22.42
N GLY A 287 -6.01 -4.28 -23.22
CA GLY A 287 -5.22 -3.14 -22.79
C GLY A 287 -3.87 -3.54 -22.19
N GLN A 288 -3.20 -2.58 -21.57
CA GLN A 288 -1.94 -2.84 -20.87
C GLN A 288 -2.22 -3.26 -19.43
N ASP A 289 -1.69 -4.40 -19.04
CA ASP A 289 -1.62 -4.79 -17.63
C ASP A 289 -0.53 -3.93 -16.98
N ASN A 290 -0.97 -2.89 -16.30
CA ASN A 290 -0.09 -1.80 -16.04
C ASN A 290 0.42 -1.83 -14.62
N LYS A 291 1.66 -2.20 -14.47
CA LYS A 291 2.38 -2.18 -13.21
C LYS A 291 2.46 -0.78 -12.58
N ASN A 292 2.41 0.28 -13.41
CA ASN A 292 2.84 1.59 -12.94
C ASN A 292 1.95 2.77 -13.38
N PHE A 293 0.88 2.60 -14.18
CA PHE A 293 0.53 3.75 -14.99
C PHE A 293 -0.92 4.04 -15.23
N SER A 294 -1.89 3.39 -14.69
CA SER A 294 -3.22 3.87 -15.02
C SER A 294 -4.28 3.59 -13.98
N ASP A 295 -5.12 4.55 -13.81
CA ASP A 295 -6.42 4.39 -13.23
C ASP A 295 -7.17 3.29 -13.98
N GLY A 296 -7.14 2.07 -13.46
CA GLY A 296 -7.92 0.99 -14.02
C GLY A 296 -7.15 -0.28 -14.44
N GLY A 297 -5.86 -0.19 -14.75
CA GLY A 297 -5.09 -1.36 -15.22
C GLY A 297 -5.65 -1.94 -16.53
N ALA A 298 -5.26 -3.18 -16.85
CA ALA A 298 -5.83 -3.92 -17.97
C ALA A 298 -7.25 -4.40 -17.65
N ASP A 299 -8.11 -4.34 -18.63
CA ASP A 299 -9.45 -4.93 -18.55
C ASP A 299 -9.35 -6.45 -18.66
N LYS A 300 -9.84 -7.17 -17.64
CA LYS A 300 -9.84 -8.63 -17.60
C LYS A 300 -11.27 -9.15 -17.57
N TYR A 301 -11.56 -10.06 -18.48
CA TYR A 301 -12.89 -10.65 -18.66
C TYR A 301 -12.83 -12.14 -18.37
N SER A 302 -13.55 -12.57 -17.35
CA SER A 302 -13.78 -13.98 -17.05
C SER A 302 -14.92 -14.12 -16.07
N GLU A 303 -15.67 -15.20 -16.22
CA GLU A 303 -16.74 -15.58 -15.28
C GLU A 303 -16.23 -15.79 -13.84
N VAL A 304 -14.95 -16.08 -13.64
CA VAL A 304 -14.36 -16.26 -12.31
C VAL A 304 -14.37 -14.99 -11.47
N PHE A 305 -14.38 -13.80 -12.10
CA PHE A 305 -14.47 -12.52 -11.40
C PHE A 305 -15.89 -12.18 -10.96
N LEU A 306 -16.87 -12.84 -11.56
CA LEU A 306 -18.30 -12.64 -11.27
C LEU A 306 -18.90 -13.78 -10.46
N ASN A 307 -18.33 -14.98 -10.53
CA ASN A 307 -18.84 -16.16 -9.88
C ASN A 307 -17.82 -16.77 -8.92
N PRO A 308 -18.19 -17.05 -7.65
CA PRO A 308 -17.29 -17.64 -6.67
C PRO A 308 -16.78 -19.03 -7.11
N VAL A 309 -15.49 -19.13 -7.34
CA VAL A 309 -14.79 -20.36 -7.74
C VAL A 309 -14.05 -21.00 -6.57
N ARG A 310 -13.59 -22.24 -6.75
CA ARG A 310 -12.59 -22.84 -5.88
C ARG A 310 -11.24 -22.22 -6.17
N GLU A 311 -10.50 -21.89 -5.14
CA GLU A 311 -9.14 -21.36 -5.24
C GLU A 311 -8.09 -22.42 -4.87
N VAL A 312 -6.85 -22.19 -5.31
CA VAL A 312 -5.70 -23.01 -4.97
C VAL A 312 -5.44 -22.90 -3.47
N GLU A 313 -5.10 -24.01 -2.82
CA GLU A 313 -4.54 -24.01 -1.47
C GLU A 313 -3.05 -23.68 -1.57
N VAL A 314 -2.69 -22.45 -1.23
CA VAL A 314 -1.34 -21.92 -1.40
C VAL A 314 -0.43 -22.39 -0.27
N THR A 315 0.66 -23.06 -0.64
CA THR A 315 1.71 -23.49 0.30
C THR A 315 2.91 -22.56 0.32
N GLN A 316 3.77 -22.70 1.34
CA GLN A 316 5.03 -21.95 1.44
C GLN A 316 5.94 -22.22 0.23
N GLU A 317 5.97 -23.47 -0.25
CA GLU A 317 6.78 -23.91 -1.39
C GLU A 317 6.28 -23.31 -2.70
N MET A 318 4.97 -23.27 -2.92
CA MET A 318 4.36 -22.63 -4.09
C MET A 318 4.70 -21.14 -4.13
N ARG A 319 4.59 -20.47 -2.99
CA ARG A 319 4.94 -19.05 -2.87
C ARG A 319 6.42 -18.81 -3.19
N GLN A 320 7.32 -19.62 -2.60
CA GLN A 320 8.76 -19.48 -2.86
C GLN A 320 9.09 -19.74 -4.32
N LYS A 321 8.52 -20.80 -4.90
CA LYS A 321 8.72 -21.13 -6.32
C LYS A 321 8.28 -19.98 -7.22
N ALA A 322 7.11 -19.39 -6.99
CA ALA A 322 6.61 -18.28 -7.78
C ALA A 322 7.54 -17.04 -7.71
N TYR A 323 8.13 -16.79 -6.54
CA TYR A 323 9.10 -15.71 -6.36
C TYR A 323 10.43 -16.00 -7.07
N ASP A 324 10.97 -17.22 -6.94
CA ASP A 324 12.23 -17.63 -7.56
C ASP A 324 12.14 -17.65 -9.10
N GLU A 325 11.00 -18.07 -9.64
CA GLU A 325 10.71 -18.13 -11.07
C GLU A 325 10.26 -16.77 -11.66
N LYS A 326 10.23 -15.70 -10.86
CA LYS A 326 9.76 -14.36 -11.26
C LYS A 326 8.30 -14.31 -11.73
N GLN A 327 7.49 -15.27 -11.27
CA GLN A 327 6.04 -15.26 -11.40
C GLN A 327 5.37 -14.41 -10.32
N THR A 328 6.09 -14.07 -9.25
CA THR A 328 5.71 -13.07 -8.27
C THR A 328 6.80 -12.02 -8.23
N THR A 329 6.45 -10.79 -8.61
CA THR A 329 7.35 -9.65 -8.71
C THR A 329 6.88 -8.50 -7.80
N ASP A 330 7.78 -7.55 -7.54
CA ASP A 330 7.47 -6.35 -6.78
C ASP A 330 6.85 -5.31 -7.73
N ASP A 331 5.54 -5.22 -7.71
CA ASP A 331 4.80 -4.42 -8.70
C ASP A 331 4.09 -3.23 -8.09
N HIS A 332 3.43 -3.43 -6.94
CA HIS A 332 2.44 -2.46 -6.48
C HIS A 332 2.29 -2.41 -4.97
N GLY A 333 2.11 -1.20 -4.46
CA GLY A 333 1.76 -0.95 -3.07
C GLY A 333 0.30 -0.57 -2.91
N MET A 334 -0.39 -1.15 -1.92
CA MET A 334 -1.79 -0.92 -1.58
C MET A 334 -1.99 -0.82 -0.06
N HIS A 335 -3.23 -0.52 0.37
CA HIS A 335 -3.55 -0.34 1.77
C HIS A 335 -4.72 -1.24 2.19
N ILE A 336 -4.49 -2.22 3.06
CA ILE A 336 -5.52 -3.10 3.61
C ILE A 336 -6.22 -2.39 4.75
N VAL A 337 -7.52 -2.14 4.61
CA VAL A 337 -8.33 -1.36 5.56
C VAL A 337 -9.41 -2.18 6.26
N GLY A 338 -9.51 -3.47 5.97
CA GLY A 338 -10.52 -4.32 6.58
C GLY A 338 -10.52 -5.72 6.03
N PHE A 339 -11.48 -6.52 6.47
CA PHE A 339 -11.70 -7.86 5.94
C PHE A 339 -13.16 -8.25 5.97
N ASN A 340 -13.49 -9.17 5.09
CA ASN A 340 -14.82 -9.68 4.83
C ASN A 340 -14.78 -11.21 4.80
N VAL A 341 -15.94 -11.83 4.92
CA VAL A 341 -16.12 -13.25 4.68
C VAL A 341 -17.17 -13.46 3.59
N ASP A 342 -16.93 -14.44 2.71
CA ASP A 342 -17.92 -14.85 1.74
C ASP A 342 -18.97 -15.82 2.36
N ARG A 343 -19.92 -16.28 1.55
CA ARG A 343 -20.96 -17.24 2.01
C ARG A 343 -20.40 -18.60 2.46
N LYS A 344 -19.16 -18.93 2.08
CA LYS A 344 -18.47 -20.16 2.49
C LYS A 344 -17.54 -19.94 3.69
N GLY A 345 -17.50 -18.74 4.25
CA GLY A 345 -16.62 -18.38 5.37
C GLY A 345 -15.16 -18.10 4.97
N ARG A 346 -14.85 -17.97 3.67
CA ARG A 346 -13.49 -17.66 3.20
C ARG A 346 -13.19 -16.18 3.45
N TYR A 347 -11.97 -15.87 3.87
CA TYR A 347 -11.52 -14.50 4.12
C TYR A 347 -11.17 -13.76 2.83
N PHE A 348 -11.57 -12.49 2.80
CA PHE A 348 -11.19 -11.53 1.77
C PHE A 348 -10.79 -10.22 2.44
N PHE A 349 -9.58 -9.75 2.21
CA PHE A 349 -9.17 -8.42 2.64
C PHE A 349 -9.88 -7.35 1.81
N LEU A 350 -10.29 -6.26 2.46
CA LEU A 350 -10.74 -5.05 1.79
C LEU A 350 -9.54 -4.14 1.59
N VAL A 351 -9.14 -3.94 0.34
CA VAL A 351 -7.93 -3.24 -0.04
C VAL A 351 -8.27 -1.94 -0.75
N LYS A 352 -7.74 -0.84 -0.25
CA LYS A 352 -7.77 0.47 -0.88
C LYS A 352 -6.61 0.59 -1.84
N ASN A 353 -6.91 0.90 -3.11
CA ASN A 353 -5.93 1.12 -4.17
C ASN A 353 -5.70 2.63 -4.41
N SER A 354 -4.71 2.97 -5.20
CA SER A 354 -4.34 4.33 -5.62
C SER A 354 -4.55 4.57 -7.13
N TRP A 355 -5.61 3.96 -7.70
CA TRP A 355 -5.95 4.07 -9.13
C TRP A 355 -7.31 4.78 -9.35
N GLY A 356 -7.68 5.71 -8.47
CA GLY A 356 -8.96 6.40 -8.53
C GLY A 356 -10.16 5.50 -8.19
N THR A 357 -11.37 5.95 -8.53
CA THR A 357 -12.63 5.35 -8.09
C THR A 357 -13.48 4.79 -9.24
N SER A 358 -12.85 4.45 -10.36
CA SER A 358 -13.56 4.05 -11.58
C SER A 358 -14.21 2.66 -11.54
N ASN A 359 -13.77 1.77 -10.63
CA ASN A 359 -14.36 0.46 -10.44
C ASN A 359 -15.61 0.49 -9.53
N TYR A 360 -16.38 -0.60 -9.52
CA TYR A 360 -17.63 -0.68 -8.76
C TYR A 360 -17.45 -0.47 -7.24
N PRO A 361 -16.41 -1.03 -6.56
CA PRO A 361 -16.16 -0.72 -5.16
C PRO A 361 -15.46 0.63 -4.92
N GLU A 362 -15.53 1.56 -5.87
CA GLU A 362 -15.04 2.94 -5.75
C GLU A 362 -13.59 3.05 -5.27
N GLY A 363 -12.69 2.35 -5.97
CA GLY A 363 -11.24 2.35 -5.71
C GLY A 363 -10.77 1.27 -4.73
N TYR A 364 -11.69 0.43 -4.25
CA TYR A 364 -11.37 -0.73 -3.42
C TYR A 364 -11.40 -2.02 -4.22
N LEU A 365 -10.85 -3.09 -3.63
CA LEU A 365 -10.97 -4.44 -4.15
C LEU A 365 -10.98 -5.47 -3.00
N TYR A 366 -11.51 -6.66 -3.30
CA TYR A 366 -11.56 -7.79 -2.39
C TYR A 366 -10.47 -8.78 -2.76
N VAL A 367 -9.53 -8.99 -1.85
CA VAL A 367 -8.38 -9.88 -2.06
C VAL A 367 -8.56 -11.15 -1.26
N SER A 368 -8.59 -12.31 -1.92
CA SER A 368 -8.72 -13.60 -1.25
C SER A 368 -7.48 -13.95 -0.43
N GLU A 369 -7.65 -14.83 0.57
CA GLU A 369 -6.55 -15.41 1.34
C GLU A 369 -5.51 -16.07 0.43
N ALA A 370 -5.96 -16.81 -0.61
CA ALA A 370 -5.08 -17.47 -1.55
C ALA A 370 -4.21 -16.48 -2.33
N TYR A 371 -4.81 -15.39 -2.83
CA TYR A 371 -4.07 -14.34 -3.53
C TYR A 371 -3.07 -13.65 -2.60
N PHE A 372 -3.51 -13.26 -1.42
CA PHE A 372 -2.63 -12.66 -0.42
C PHE A 372 -1.42 -13.56 -0.12
N LYS A 373 -1.65 -14.83 0.17
CA LYS A 373 -0.58 -15.80 0.48
C LYS A 373 0.40 -15.98 -0.67
N LEU A 374 -0.09 -16.05 -1.92
CA LEU A 374 0.77 -16.29 -3.08
C LEU A 374 1.55 -15.05 -3.51
N LYS A 375 0.89 -13.88 -3.54
CA LYS A 375 1.38 -12.69 -4.26
C LYS A 375 1.90 -11.55 -3.37
N THR A 376 1.87 -11.71 -2.04
CA THR A 376 2.44 -10.69 -1.13
C THR A 376 3.97 -10.64 -1.25
N ILE A 377 4.52 -9.46 -1.43
CA ILE A 377 5.96 -9.22 -1.27
C ILE A 377 6.25 -9.00 0.22
N ASN A 378 5.63 -7.98 0.80
CA ASN A 378 5.72 -7.68 2.22
C ASN A 378 4.46 -6.97 2.73
N VAL A 379 4.32 -6.92 4.03
CA VAL A 379 3.39 -6.02 4.71
C VAL A 379 4.15 -5.08 5.62
N TYR A 380 3.63 -3.85 5.80
CA TYR A 380 4.17 -2.86 6.70
C TYR A 380 3.08 -2.45 7.68
N LEU A 381 3.34 -2.58 8.98
CA LEU A 381 2.33 -2.42 10.01
C LEU A 381 2.94 -1.97 11.34
N HIS A 382 2.09 -1.50 12.25
CA HIS A 382 2.50 -1.14 13.61
C HIS A 382 2.93 -2.40 14.38
N LYS A 383 4.06 -2.34 15.10
CA LYS A 383 4.63 -3.50 15.85
C LYS A 383 3.65 -4.08 16.88
N GLU A 384 2.85 -3.24 17.53
CA GLU A 384 1.83 -3.68 18.51
C GLU A 384 0.64 -4.40 17.85
N ALA A 385 0.51 -4.32 16.52
CA ALA A 385 -0.51 -5.05 15.77
C ALA A 385 -0.15 -6.52 15.53
N ILE A 386 1.08 -6.94 15.88
CA ILE A 386 1.56 -8.31 15.73
C ILE A 386 1.26 -9.08 17.02
N GLN A 387 0.80 -10.33 16.90
CA GLN A 387 0.52 -11.19 18.05
C GLN A 387 1.77 -11.35 18.93
N ASP A 388 1.60 -11.33 20.25
CA ASP A 388 2.70 -11.44 21.24
C ASP A 388 3.58 -12.66 21.01
N GLN A 389 3.00 -13.80 20.65
CA GLN A 389 3.75 -15.02 20.36
C GLN A 389 4.70 -14.86 19.17
N LEU A 390 4.27 -14.15 18.11
CA LEU A 390 5.11 -13.90 16.97
C LEU A 390 6.15 -12.82 17.27
N ARG A 391 5.78 -11.75 17.99
CA ARG A 391 6.74 -10.72 18.44
C ARG A 391 7.90 -11.35 19.22
N ALA A 392 7.58 -12.26 20.15
CA ALA A 392 8.60 -12.98 20.92
C ALA A 392 9.51 -13.84 20.02
N LYS A 393 8.97 -14.53 18.99
CA LYS A 393 9.77 -15.34 18.04
C LYS A 393 10.72 -14.49 17.22
N ILE A 394 10.29 -13.32 16.74
CA ILE A 394 11.07 -12.41 15.90
C ILE A 394 11.90 -11.41 16.72
N ARG A 395 11.84 -11.49 18.06
CA ARG A 395 12.55 -10.61 19.00
C ARG A 395 12.26 -9.12 18.77
N LEU A 396 10.99 -8.80 18.63
CA LEU A 396 10.47 -7.45 18.42
C LEU A 396 9.85 -6.90 19.71
#